data_07aec0702d4fe3004399b32a0cf0af4f
#
_entry.id   07aec0702d4fe3004399b32a0cf0af4f
#
_cell.length_a   1.000
_cell.length_b   1.000
_cell.length_c   1.000
_cell.angle_alpha   90.00
_cell.angle_beta   90.00
_cell.angle_gamma   90.00
#
_symmetry.space_group_name_H-M   'P 1'
#
loop_
_entity.id
_entity.type
_entity.pdbx_description
1 polymer ?
#
loop_
_entity_poly.entity_id
_entity_poly.type
_entity_poly.pdbx_seq_one_letter_code
_entity_poly.pdbx_strand_id
1 'polypeptide(L)'
;MQMLFQADVGKQTPDEVRATFWRSGVEAEPEVRGFAEDLFRVATAHCDEIDRLIAEYSKHWRLERMPAVDRNLLRMAVGEMLGFKATPFPIVINEALEIGRRYCAPESINFLNGILDAIARSLLPK
;
A
#
# COMPACT_ATOMS: atom_id res chain seq x y z
N MET A 1 -5.83 0.07 1.64
CA MET A 1 -4.95 -0.71 2.54
C MET A 1 -5.66 -1.90 3.15
N GLN A 2 -6.86 -1.72 3.69
CA GLN A 2 -7.60 -2.83 4.33
C GLN A 2 -7.91 -3.98 3.37
N MET A 3 -8.21 -3.68 2.11
CA MET A 3 -8.42 -4.72 1.11
C MET A 3 -7.15 -5.53 0.84
N LEU A 4 -6.00 -4.86 0.75
CA LEU A 4 -4.71 -5.55 0.60
C LEU A 4 -4.40 -6.40 1.82
N PHE A 5 -4.69 -5.88 3.01
CA PHE A 5 -4.52 -6.63 4.26
C PHE A 5 -5.39 -7.89 4.25
N GLN A 6 -6.65 -7.78 3.83
CA GLN A 6 -7.56 -8.92 3.75
C GLN A 6 -7.04 -9.98 2.76
N ALA A 7 -6.55 -9.54 1.59
CA ALA A 7 -5.98 -10.46 0.61
C ALA A 7 -4.75 -11.18 1.14
N ASP A 8 -3.87 -10.45 1.81
CA ASP A 8 -2.61 -10.97 2.33
C ASP A 8 -2.85 -11.94 3.51
N VAL A 9 -3.46 -11.45 4.58
CA VAL A 9 -3.64 -12.21 5.82
C VAL A 9 -4.69 -13.31 5.66
N GLY A 10 -5.77 -13.01 4.95
CA GLY A 10 -6.83 -13.97 4.67
C GLY A 10 -6.52 -14.93 3.53
N LYS A 11 -5.41 -14.72 2.82
CA LYS A 11 -5.00 -15.51 1.66
C LYS A 11 -6.10 -15.64 0.62
N GLN A 12 -6.77 -14.51 0.36
CA GLN A 12 -7.86 -14.44 -0.62
C GLN A 12 -7.34 -13.89 -1.94
N THR A 13 -7.97 -14.31 -3.04
CA THR A 13 -7.71 -13.74 -4.35
C THR A 13 -8.28 -12.31 -4.42
N PRO A 14 -7.77 -11.45 -5.35
CA PRO A 14 -8.36 -10.12 -5.52
C PRO A 14 -9.86 -10.14 -5.79
N ASP A 15 -10.34 -11.10 -6.58
CA ASP A 15 -11.77 -11.21 -6.87
C ASP A 15 -12.58 -11.56 -5.62
N GLU A 16 -12.08 -12.47 -4.77
CA GLU A 16 -12.71 -12.79 -3.51
C GLU A 16 -12.78 -11.59 -2.57
N VAL A 17 -11.71 -10.81 -2.49
CA VAL A 17 -11.68 -9.60 -1.66
C VAL A 17 -12.71 -8.58 -2.16
N ARG A 18 -12.74 -8.32 -3.46
CA ARG A 18 -13.71 -7.38 -4.03
C ARG A 18 -15.15 -7.83 -3.80
N ALA A 19 -15.40 -9.13 -3.83
CA ALA A 19 -16.74 -9.67 -3.62
C ALA A 19 -17.21 -9.54 -2.17
N THR A 20 -16.30 -9.62 -1.20
CA THR A 20 -16.66 -9.73 0.22
C THR A 20 -16.38 -8.48 1.04
N PHE A 21 -15.42 -7.64 0.65
CA PHE A 21 -14.96 -6.52 1.48
C PHE A 21 -16.10 -5.57 1.84
N TRP A 22 -16.86 -5.12 0.84
CA TRP A 22 -17.95 -4.17 1.07
C TRP A 22 -19.15 -4.78 1.78
N ARG A 23 -19.28 -6.11 1.77
CA ARG A 23 -20.32 -6.82 2.51
C ARG A 23 -20.03 -6.92 3.99
N SER A 24 -18.79 -6.69 4.41
CA SER A 24 -18.40 -6.80 5.82
C SER A 24 -18.82 -5.60 6.67
N GLY A 25 -19.57 -4.65 6.10
CA GLY A 25 -20.07 -3.51 6.84
C GLY A 25 -19.25 -2.24 6.72
N VAL A 26 -18.18 -2.27 5.91
CA VAL A 26 -17.40 -1.07 5.64
C VAL A 26 -18.22 -0.18 4.71
N GLU A 27 -18.48 1.06 5.15
CA GLU A 27 -19.21 2.05 4.37
C GLU A 27 -18.25 3.12 3.86
N ALA A 28 -18.48 3.58 2.65
CA ALA A 28 -17.72 4.67 2.05
C ALA A 28 -18.58 5.37 0.99
N GLU A 29 -18.30 6.66 0.78
CA GLU A 29 -18.92 7.40 -0.31
C GLU A 29 -18.56 6.72 -1.64
N PRO A 30 -19.46 6.79 -2.66
CA PRO A 30 -19.21 6.13 -3.95
C PRO A 30 -17.87 6.51 -4.58
N GLU A 31 -17.44 7.77 -4.49
CA GLU A 31 -16.16 8.22 -5.03
C GLU A 31 -14.97 7.60 -4.29
N VAL A 32 -15.06 7.51 -2.96
CA VAL A 32 -14.03 6.91 -2.12
C VAL A 32 -13.97 5.41 -2.39
N ARG A 33 -15.12 4.77 -2.53
CA ARG A 33 -15.19 3.35 -2.86
C ARG A 33 -14.56 3.05 -4.22
N GLY A 34 -14.89 3.86 -5.23
CA GLY A 34 -14.33 3.72 -6.57
C GLY A 34 -12.81 3.87 -6.57
N PHE A 35 -12.29 4.88 -5.86
CA PHE A 35 -10.85 5.09 -5.73
C PHE A 35 -10.17 3.92 -5.01
N ALA A 36 -10.78 3.43 -3.91
CA ALA A 36 -10.22 2.31 -3.16
C ALA A 36 -10.15 1.04 -4.01
N GLU A 37 -11.18 0.77 -4.81
CA GLU A 37 -11.19 -0.39 -5.71
C GLU A 37 -10.18 -0.24 -6.83
N ASP A 38 -10.03 0.95 -7.41
CA ASP A 38 -9.05 1.21 -8.45
C ASP A 38 -7.63 1.06 -7.92
N LEU A 39 -7.36 1.61 -6.73
CA LEU A 39 -6.05 1.49 -6.10
C LEU A 39 -5.74 0.02 -5.77
N PHE A 40 -6.71 -0.70 -5.25
CA PHE A 40 -6.55 -2.14 -4.96
C PHE A 40 -6.24 -2.92 -6.25
N ARG A 41 -6.95 -2.62 -7.32
CA ARG A 41 -6.73 -3.28 -8.61
C ARG A 41 -5.33 -3.01 -9.16
N VAL A 42 -4.88 -1.76 -9.10
CA VAL A 42 -3.53 -1.38 -9.54
C VAL A 42 -2.48 -2.08 -8.68
N ALA A 43 -2.65 -2.06 -7.37
CA ALA A 43 -1.70 -2.69 -6.45
C ALA A 43 -1.60 -4.20 -6.69
N THR A 44 -2.72 -4.87 -6.94
CA THR A 44 -2.70 -6.31 -7.19
C THR A 44 -2.17 -6.66 -8.58
N ALA A 45 -2.45 -5.83 -9.58
CA ALA A 45 -1.92 -6.04 -10.93
C ALA A 45 -0.40 -5.88 -10.99
N HIS A 46 0.17 -5.02 -10.15
CA HIS A 46 1.61 -4.75 -10.09
C HIS A 46 2.29 -5.33 -8.85
N CYS A 47 1.69 -6.33 -8.21
CA CYS A 47 2.15 -6.82 -6.91
C CYS A 47 3.60 -7.31 -6.93
N ASP A 48 4.04 -7.99 -7.98
CA ASP A 48 5.41 -8.50 -8.07
C ASP A 48 6.42 -7.36 -8.18
N GLU A 49 6.13 -6.35 -8.99
CA GLU A 49 6.98 -5.16 -9.13
C GLU A 49 7.02 -4.37 -7.82
N ILE A 50 5.87 -4.20 -7.18
CA ILE A 50 5.76 -3.48 -5.92
C ILE A 50 6.58 -4.18 -4.83
N ASP A 51 6.42 -5.49 -4.68
CA ASP A 51 7.12 -6.25 -3.65
C ASP A 51 8.63 -6.25 -3.92
N ARG A 52 9.04 -6.29 -5.18
CA ARG A 52 10.45 -6.20 -5.55
C ARG A 52 11.06 -4.85 -5.16
N LEU A 53 10.34 -3.76 -5.42
CA LEU A 53 10.79 -2.42 -5.03
C LEU A 53 10.91 -2.30 -3.52
N ILE A 54 9.92 -2.77 -2.78
CA ILE A 54 9.96 -2.75 -1.31
C ILE A 54 11.14 -3.55 -0.80
N ALA A 55 11.36 -4.76 -1.32
CA ALA A 55 12.45 -5.62 -0.91
C ALA A 55 13.82 -4.98 -1.20
N GLU A 56 13.95 -4.29 -2.34
CA GLU A 56 15.20 -3.62 -2.72
C GLU A 56 15.58 -2.50 -1.74
N TYR A 57 14.60 -1.75 -1.25
CA TYR A 57 14.85 -0.58 -0.40
C TYR A 57 14.65 -0.83 1.09
N SER A 58 14.20 -2.02 1.49
CA SER A 58 14.00 -2.39 2.89
C SER A 58 15.14 -3.24 3.48
N LYS A 59 16.32 -3.04 3.05
CA LYS A 59 17.58 -3.81 3.23
C LYS A 59 17.72 -4.70 4.47
N HIS A 60 17.13 -4.33 5.60
CA HIS A 60 17.27 -5.06 6.85
C HIS A 60 16.02 -5.83 7.27
N TRP A 61 14.92 -5.69 6.51
CA TRP A 61 13.66 -6.35 6.82
C TRP A 61 13.11 -7.03 5.58
N ARG A 62 12.96 -8.33 5.66
CA ARG A 62 12.26 -9.06 4.62
C ARG A 62 10.78 -8.75 4.68
N LEU A 63 10.14 -8.69 3.52
CA LEU A 63 8.73 -8.36 3.40
C LEU A 63 7.86 -9.28 4.25
N GLU A 64 8.13 -10.58 4.24
CA GLU A 64 7.38 -11.57 5.00
C GLU A 64 7.59 -11.47 6.52
N ARG A 65 8.61 -10.74 6.96
CA ARG A 65 8.87 -10.50 8.38
C ARG A 65 8.32 -9.18 8.89
N MET A 66 7.89 -8.31 8.00
CA MET A 66 7.24 -7.07 8.39
C MET A 66 5.86 -7.37 8.98
N PRO A 67 5.39 -6.57 9.95
CA PRO A 67 3.97 -6.64 10.33
C PRO A 67 3.09 -6.50 9.09
N ALA A 68 2.01 -7.27 9.03
CA ALA A 68 1.15 -7.28 7.85
C ALA A 68 0.60 -5.89 7.51
N VAL A 69 0.33 -5.07 8.54
CA VAL A 69 -0.14 -3.70 8.33
C VAL A 69 0.93 -2.87 7.64
N ASP A 70 2.19 -2.98 8.08
CA ASP A 70 3.31 -2.21 7.52
C ASP A 70 3.53 -2.57 6.04
N ARG A 71 3.62 -3.87 5.72
CA ARG A 71 3.87 -4.25 4.33
C ARG A 71 2.70 -3.90 3.41
N ASN A 72 1.47 -3.98 3.87
CA ASN A 72 0.32 -3.61 3.04
C ASN A 72 0.16 -2.10 2.90
N LEU A 73 0.58 -1.32 3.89
CA LEU A 73 0.67 0.13 3.77
C LEU A 73 1.69 0.51 2.70
N LEU A 74 2.86 -0.12 2.72
CA LEU A 74 3.89 0.09 1.69
C LEU A 74 3.37 -0.30 0.30
N ARG A 75 2.71 -1.45 0.19
CA ARG A 75 2.12 -1.89 -1.08
C ARG A 75 1.12 -0.90 -1.64
N MET A 76 0.26 -0.36 -0.79
CA MET A 76 -0.72 0.65 -1.19
C MET A 76 -0.04 1.90 -1.73
N ALA A 77 0.92 2.43 -0.98
CA ALA A 77 1.60 3.67 -1.36
C ALA A 77 2.41 3.50 -2.64
N VAL A 78 3.16 2.41 -2.78
CA VAL A 78 3.93 2.15 -3.98
C VAL A 78 3.01 1.91 -5.18
N GLY A 79 1.90 1.22 -4.97
CA GLY A 79 0.88 1.04 -6.00
C GLY A 79 0.31 2.37 -6.51
N GLU A 80 0.08 3.31 -5.60
CA GLU A 80 -0.39 4.65 -5.96
C GLU A 80 0.67 5.41 -6.76
N MET A 81 1.94 5.30 -6.36
CA MET A 81 3.05 5.92 -7.10
C MET A 81 3.15 5.40 -8.53
N LEU A 82 2.95 4.09 -8.73
CA LEU A 82 3.05 3.47 -10.04
C LEU A 82 1.83 3.71 -10.92
N GLY A 83 0.64 3.70 -10.35
CA GLY A 83 -0.60 3.72 -11.10
C GLY A 83 -1.30 5.07 -11.20
N PHE A 84 -1.00 6.00 -10.30
CA PHE A 84 -1.65 7.30 -10.21
C PHE A 84 -0.62 8.42 -10.31
N LYS A 85 0.00 8.53 -11.48
CA LYS A 85 1.14 9.44 -11.70
C LYS A 85 0.78 10.92 -11.58
N ALA A 86 -0.49 11.27 -11.61
CA ALA A 86 -0.93 12.64 -11.40
C ALA A 86 -0.79 13.10 -9.94
N THR A 87 -0.74 12.16 -8.99
CA THR A 87 -0.58 12.49 -7.57
C THR A 87 0.91 12.64 -7.25
N PRO A 88 1.33 13.82 -6.74
CA PRO A 88 2.74 14.01 -6.35
C PRO A 88 3.17 13.02 -5.28
N PHE A 89 4.39 12.50 -5.39
CA PHE A 89 4.91 11.50 -4.44
C PHE A 89 4.90 11.98 -2.99
N PRO A 90 5.27 13.24 -2.67
CA PRO A 90 5.18 13.70 -1.28
C PRO A 90 3.78 13.59 -0.69
N ILE A 91 2.75 13.80 -1.49
CA ILE A 91 1.36 13.68 -1.04
C ILE A 91 1.04 12.20 -0.76
N VAL A 92 1.43 11.29 -1.65
CA VAL A 92 1.25 9.85 -1.45
C VAL A 92 1.90 9.40 -0.14
N ILE A 93 3.14 9.83 0.09
CA ILE A 93 3.89 9.47 1.30
C ILE A 93 3.20 10.03 2.54
N ASN A 94 2.83 11.31 2.54
CA ASN A 94 2.17 11.92 3.69
C ASN A 94 0.86 11.23 4.04
N GLU A 95 0.04 10.92 3.05
CA GLU A 95 -1.22 10.21 3.28
C GLU A 95 -1.00 8.81 3.83
N ALA A 96 0.00 8.09 3.28
CA ALA A 96 0.35 6.77 3.78
C ALA A 96 0.80 6.82 5.23
N LEU A 97 1.63 7.79 5.60
CA LEU A 97 2.12 7.93 6.98
C LEU A 97 1.00 8.35 7.94
N GLU A 98 0.02 9.13 7.48
CA GLU A 98 -1.17 9.43 8.29
C GLU A 98 -1.94 8.16 8.66
N ILE A 99 -2.10 7.27 7.69
CA ILE A 99 -2.72 5.96 7.94
C ILE A 99 -1.83 5.15 8.88
N GLY A 100 -0.52 5.16 8.65
CA GLY A 100 0.44 4.43 9.47
C GLY A 100 0.41 4.83 10.94
N ARG A 101 0.21 6.12 11.22
CA ARG A 101 0.13 6.61 12.60
C ARG A 101 -1.05 6.01 13.35
N ARG A 102 -2.08 5.57 12.64
CA ARG A 102 -3.26 4.94 13.25
C ARG A 102 -3.11 3.44 13.46
N TYR A 103 -2.38 2.75 12.59
CA TYR A 103 -2.38 1.29 12.54
C TYR A 103 -1.01 0.65 12.75
N CYS A 104 0.08 1.39 12.55
CA CYS A 104 1.43 0.87 12.70
C CYS A 104 2.03 1.30 14.03
N ALA A 105 3.04 0.55 14.50
CA ALA A 105 3.77 0.95 15.69
C ALA A 105 4.48 2.28 15.45
N PRO A 106 4.58 3.17 16.46
CA PRO A 106 5.25 4.46 16.28
C PRO A 106 6.68 4.35 15.76
N GLU A 107 7.42 3.32 16.17
CA GLU A 107 8.80 3.08 15.72
C GLU A 107 8.88 2.73 14.23
N SER A 108 7.80 2.24 13.65
CA SER A 108 7.76 1.87 12.23
C SER A 108 7.69 3.09 11.30
N ILE A 109 7.19 4.23 11.78
CA ILE A 109 6.89 5.39 10.92
C ILE A 109 8.13 5.90 10.22
N ASN A 110 9.25 6.07 10.94
CA ASN A 110 10.49 6.54 10.33
C ASN A 110 11.03 5.53 9.30
N PHE A 111 10.93 4.25 9.61
CA PHE A 111 11.34 3.17 8.72
C PHE A 111 10.51 3.19 7.43
N LEU A 112 9.19 3.29 7.56
CA LEU A 112 8.29 3.35 6.41
C LEU A 112 8.55 4.59 5.56
N ASN A 113 8.74 5.73 6.20
CA ASN A 113 9.06 6.98 5.50
C ASN A 113 10.36 6.84 4.69
N GLY A 114 11.38 6.25 5.29
CA GLY A 114 12.66 6.05 4.60
C GLY A 114 12.53 5.18 3.36
N ILE A 115 11.79 4.08 3.45
CA ILE A 115 11.56 3.19 2.31
C ILE A 115 10.77 3.91 1.21
N LEU A 116 9.68 4.57 1.57
CA LEU A 116 8.83 5.26 0.60
C LEU A 116 9.58 6.40 -0.09
N ASP A 117 10.38 7.15 0.65
CA ASP A 117 11.19 8.23 0.07
C ASP A 117 12.21 7.67 -0.93
N ALA A 118 12.89 6.58 -0.57
CA ALA A 118 13.87 5.96 -1.45
C ALA A 118 13.22 5.42 -2.73
N ILE A 119 12.07 4.77 -2.62
CA ILE A 119 11.32 4.27 -3.78
C ILE A 119 10.87 5.43 -4.67
N ALA A 120 10.32 6.49 -4.06
CA ALA A 120 9.87 7.67 -4.81
C ALA A 120 11.02 8.28 -5.62
N ARG A 121 12.20 8.41 -5.02
CA ARG A 121 13.38 8.93 -5.72
C ARG A 121 13.78 8.04 -6.89
N SER A 122 13.68 6.72 -6.73
CA SER A 122 14.02 5.79 -7.79
C SER A 122 13.07 5.86 -8.99
N LEU A 123 11.84 6.31 -8.76
CA LEU A 123 10.81 6.42 -9.80
C LEU A 123 10.80 7.78 -10.50
N LEU A 124 11.55 8.75 -10.00
CA LEU A 124 11.63 10.06 -10.65
C LEU A 124 12.48 9.98 -11.92
N PRO A 125 12.13 10.74 -12.98
CA PRO A 125 12.95 10.83 -14.18
C PRO A 125 14.35 11.36 -13.85
N LYS A 126 15.35 10.79 -14.50
CA LYS A 126 16.73 11.28 -14.37
C LYS A 126 16.96 12.48 -15.28
#